data_6a35330c3c2366e295c60b76530b87c2
#
_entry.id   6a35330c3c2366e295c60b76530b87c2
#
_cell.length_a   1.000
_cell.length_b   1.000
_cell.length_c   1.000
_cell.angle_alpha   90.00
_cell.angle_beta   90.00
_cell.angle_gamma   90.00
#
_symmetry.space_group_name_H-M   'P 1'
#
loop_
_entity.id
_entity.type
_entity.pdbx_description
1 polymer ?
#
loop_
_entity_poly.entity_id
_entity_poly.type
_entity_poly.pdbx_seq_one_letter_code
_entity_poly.pdbx_strand_id
1 'polypeptide(L)' 'TNELAPAADAFLRALLEQNAAQATSAVAHSGQSEDMLVDTINEALFDLVGDTVIEFSAAGPQIIEDYEADVRGYLDHE' A
#
# COMPACT_ATOMS: atom_id res chain seq x y z
N THR A 1 -9.72 -9.20 -9.75
CA THR A 1 -9.10 -9.77 -8.56
C THR A 1 -7.84 -9.00 -8.18
N ASN A 2 -7.64 -8.84 -6.90
CA ASN A 2 -6.46 -8.17 -6.35
C ASN A 2 -5.24 -9.08 -6.50
N GLU A 3 -4.19 -8.59 -7.12
CA GLU A 3 -2.98 -9.39 -7.36
C GLU A 3 -1.94 -9.23 -6.24
N LEU A 4 -2.22 -8.43 -5.25
CA LEU A 4 -1.28 -8.22 -4.15
C LEU A 4 -1.27 -9.43 -3.22
N ALA A 5 -0.08 -9.76 -2.70
CA ALA A 5 0.03 -10.75 -1.65
C ALA A 5 -0.75 -10.27 -0.42
N PRO A 6 -1.21 -11.19 0.44
CA PRO A 6 -2.01 -10.80 1.61
C PRO A 6 -1.35 -9.74 2.49
N ALA A 7 -0.04 -9.82 2.70
CA ALA A 7 0.65 -8.84 3.54
C ALA A 7 0.68 -7.46 2.88
N ALA A 8 0.86 -7.42 1.55
CA ALA A 8 0.86 -6.15 0.81
C ALA A 8 -0.53 -5.53 0.83
N ASP A 9 -1.57 -6.35 0.65
CA ASP A 9 -2.96 -5.89 0.74
C ASP A 9 -3.23 -5.31 2.13
N ALA A 10 -2.84 -6.01 3.18
CA ALA A 10 -3.05 -5.56 4.55
C ALA A 10 -2.30 -4.24 4.82
N PHE A 11 -1.08 -4.13 4.31
CA PHE A 11 -0.30 -2.91 4.46
C PHE A 11 -0.98 -1.72 3.79
N LEU A 12 -1.45 -1.91 2.57
CA LEU A 12 -2.11 -0.86 1.82
C LEU A 12 -3.40 -0.41 2.50
N ARG A 13 -4.19 -1.36 3.00
CA ARG A 13 -5.41 -1.04 3.75
C ARG A 13 -5.09 -0.29 5.04
N ALA A 14 -4.01 -0.69 5.72
CA ALA A 14 -3.59 -0.01 6.94
C ALA A 14 -3.22 1.45 6.67
N LEU A 15 -2.56 1.72 5.53
CA LEU A 15 -2.22 3.08 5.17
C LEU A 15 -3.48 3.91 4.88
N LEU A 16 -4.47 3.31 4.21
CA LEU A 16 -5.74 4.01 3.96
C LEU A 16 -6.44 4.37 5.25
N GLU A 17 -6.37 3.50 6.25
CA GLU A 17 -7.01 3.71 7.54
C GLU A 17 -6.14 4.47 8.52
N GLN A 18 -4.92 4.80 8.12
CA GLN A 18 -3.94 5.49 8.96
C GLN A 18 -3.68 4.72 10.25
N ASN A 19 -3.62 3.39 10.14
CA ASN A 19 -3.40 2.51 11.28
C ASN A 19 -1.96 2.02 11.27
N ALA A 20 -1.10 2.74 12.00
CA ALA A 20 0.34 2.45 12.02
C ALA A 20 0.65 1.08 12.61
N ALA A 21 -0.12 0.64 13.61
CA ALA A 21 0.11 -0.67 14.23
C ALA A 21 -0.13 -1.80 13.24
N GLN A 22 -1.19 -1.70 12.44
CA GLN A 22 -1.49 -2.72 11.44
C GLN A 22 -0.48 -2.68 10.30
N ALA A 23 -0.02 -1.48 9.93
CA ALA A 23 1.01 -1.36 8.90
C ALA A 23 2.30 -2.06 9.34
N THR A 24 2.71 -1.84 10.59
CA THR A 24 3.90 -2.48 11.15
C THR A 24 3.74 -4.01 11.15
N SER A 25 2.57 -4.49 11.54
CA SER A 25 2.27 -5.92 11.56
C SER A 25 2.36 -6.52 10.16
N ALA A 26 1.82 -5.81 9.15
CA ALA A 26 1.86 -6.28 7.78
C ALA A 26 3.30 -6.40 7.26
N VAL A 27 4.15 -5.41 7.60
CA VAL A 27 5.56 -5.47 7.23
C VAL A 27 6.21 -6.72 7.83
N ALA A 28 5.95 -6.97 9.12
CA ALA A 28 6.52 -8.13 9.80
C ALA A 28 6.08 -9.44 9.14
N HIS A 29 4.84 -9.52 8.68
CA HIS A 29 4.31 -10.74 8.05
C HIS A 29 4.76 -10.89 6.59
N SER A 30 5.20 -9.81 5.95
CA SER A 30 5.57 -9.87 4.54
C SER A 30 6.89 -10.56 4.28
N GLY A 31 7.77 -10.61 5.27
CA GLY A 31 9.13 -11.11 5.08
C GLY A 31 10.02 -10.14 4.33
N GLN A 32 9.55 -8.92 4.08
CA GLN A 32 10.28 -7.89 3.37
C GLN A 32 10.47 -6.67 4.27
N SER A 33 11.43 -5.80 3.92
CA SER A 33 11.53 -4.51 4.60
C SER A 33 10.37 -3.63 4.15
N GLU A 34 10.09 -2.59 4.92
CA GLU A 34 9.05 -1.63 4.57
C GLU A 34 9.30 -1.01 3.20
N ASP A 35 10.56 -0.63 2.93
CA ASP A 35 10.91 -0.03 1.64
C ASP A 35 10.62 -0.96 0.48
N MET A 36 10.95 -2.24 0.63
CA MET A 36 10.71 -3.21 -0.43
C MET A 36 9.22 -3.46 -0.62
N LEU A 37 8.48 -3.50 0.47
CA LEU A 37 7.04 -3.70 0.40
C LEU A 37 6.38 -2.53 -0.33
N VAL A 38 6.80 -1.30 -0.02
CA VAL A 38 6.30 -0.11 -0.70
C VAL A 38 6.62 -0.17 -2.19
N ASP A 39 7.85 -0.55 -2.55
CA ASP A 39 8.23 -0.68 -3.95
C ASP A 39 7.38 -1.72 -4.68
N THR A 40 7.12 -2.85 -4.02
CA THR A 40 6.29 -3.90 -4.60
C THR A 40 4.88 -3.40 -4.89
N ILE A 41 4.31 -2.67 -3.94
CA ILE A 41 2.96 -2.13 -4.10
C ILE A 41 2.92 -1.06 -5.19
N ASN A 42 3.88 -0.14 -5.19
CA ASN A 42 3.93 0.89 -6.21
C ASN A 42 4.05 0.31 -7.60
N GLU A 43 4.87 -0.74 -7.75
CA GLU A 43 5.05 -1.39 -9.03
C GLU A 43 3.76 -2.07 -9.48
N ALA A 44 3.09 -2.77 -8.54
CA ALA A 44 1.85 -3.48 -8.86
C ALA A 44 0.72 -2.53 -9.26
N LEU A 45 0.68 -1.34 -8.67
CA LEU A 45 -0.40 -0.39 -8.90
C LEU A 45 -0.04 0.71 -9.93
N PHE A 46 1.17 0.67 -10.46
CA PHE A 46 1.59 1.70 -11.41
C PHE A 46 0.64 1.80 -12.60
N ASP A 47 0.20 0.67 -13.12
CA ASP A 47 -0.68 0.66 -14.28
C ASP A 47 -2.07 1.22 -13.98
N LEU A 48 -2.45 1.25 -12.70
CA LEU A 48 -3.76 1.76 -12.30
C LEU A 48 -3.84 3.28 -12.44
N VAL A 49 -2.79 3.99 -12.01
CA VAL A 49 -2.81 5.45 -11.97
C VAL A 49 -1.69 6.10 -12.79
N GLY A 50 -0.76 5.33 -13.29
CA GLY A 50 0.36 5.84 -14.07
C GLY A 50 1.42 6.55 -13.23
N ASP A 51 1.46 6.27 -11.93
CA ASP A 51 2.37 6.93 -11.00
C ASP A 51 2.54 6.03 -9.77
N THR A 52 3.43 6.41 -8.86
CA THR A 52 3.52 5.75 -7.57
C THR A 52 2.31 6.14 -6.73
N VAL A 53 1.83 5.23 -5.91
CA VAL A 53 0.67 5.49 -5.03
C VAL A 53 1.08 5.74 -3.59
N ILE A 54 2.28 5.33 -3.18
CA ILE A 54 2.79 5.52 -1.82
C ILE A 54 4.04 6.38 -1.88
N GLU A 55 4.09 7.41 -1.04
CA GLU A 55 5.29 8.24 -0.88
C GLU A 55 5.73 8.21 0.58
N PHE A 56 6.99 8.52 0.83
CA PHE A 56 7.50 8.61 2.19
C PHE A 56 7.45 10.07 2.64
N SER A 57 6.80 10.28 3.79
CA SER A 57 6.75 11.59 4.43
C SER A 57 7.55 11.54 5.73
N ALA A 58 7.59 12.64 6.45
CA ALA A 58 8.24 12.68 7.76
C ALA A 58 7.63 11.67 8.74
N ALA A 59 6.35 11.36 8.57
CA ALA A 59 5.65 10.40 9.41
C ALA A 59 5.78 8.96 8.92
N GLY A 60 6.42 8.73 7.78
CA GLY A 60 6.56 7.40 7.19
C GLY A 60 5.82 7.29 5.87
N PRO A 61 5.58 6.07 5.40
CA PRO A 61 4.89 5.88 4.13
C PRO A 61 3.42 6.29 4.24
N GLN A 62 2.92 6.93 3.18
CA GLN A 62 1.51 7.31 3.13
C GLN A 62 1.04 7.28 1.69
N ILE A 63 -0.25 7.06 1.50
CA ILE A 63 -0.85 7.05 0.17
C ILE A 63 -1.00 8.47 -0.31
N ILE A 64 -0.60 8.71 -1.57
CA ILE A 64 -0.75 10.03 -2.18
C ILE A 64 -2.24 10.34 -2.27
N GLU A 65 -2.64 11.49 -1.73
CA GLU A 65 -4.05 11.86 -1.60
C GLU A 65 -4.81 11.76 -2.92
N ASP A 66 -4.18 12.17 -4.00
CA ASP A 66 -4.81 12.18 -5.32
C ASP A 66 -5.23 10.79 -5.77
N TYR A 67 -4.62 9.75 -5.22
CA TYR A 67 -4.87 8.37 -5.65
C TYR A 67 -5.62 7.54 -4.63
N GLU A 68 -6.04 8.13 -3.50
CA GLU A 68 -6.74 7.36 -2.46
C GLU A 68 -8.00 6.69 -2.98
N ALA A 69 -8.78 7.41 -3.77
CA ALA A 69 -10.03 6.83 -4.31
C ALA A 69 -9.73 5.66 -5.24
N ASP A 70 -8.68 5.79 -6.06
CA ASP A 70 -8.29 4.72 -6.97
C ASP A 70 -7.82 3.49 -6.20
N VAL A 71 -7.06 3.71 -5.13
CA VAL A 71 -6.56 2.61 -4.31
C VAL A 71 -7.73 1.91 -3.61
N ARG A 72 -8.68 2.66 -3.07
CA ARG A 72 -9.86 2.06 -2.44
C ARG A 72 -10.66 1.23 -3.43
N GLY A 73 -10.85 1.74 -4.64
CA GLY A 73 -11.54 1.00 -5.69
C GLY A 73 -10.83 -0.30 -6.05
N TYR A 74 -9.51 -0.24 -6.12
CA TYR A 74 -8.71 -1.43 -6.42
C TYR A 74 -8.89 -2.51 -5.35
N LEU A 75 -8.83 -2.12 -4.09
CA LEU A 75 -8.96 -3.07 -2.99
C LEU A 75 -10.38 -3.63 -2.86
N ASP A 76 -11.37 -2.83 -3.21
CA ASP A 76 -12.77 -3.25 -3.08
C ASP A 76 -13.24 -4.14 -4.24
N HIS A 77 -12.42 -4.31 -5.26
CA HIS A 77 -12.75 -5.13 -6.43
C HIS A 77 -12.39 -6.60 -6.28
N GLU A 78 -12.03 -7.02 -5.10
CA GLU A 78 -11.69 -8.42 -4.86
C GLU A 78 -12.89 -9.34 -4.95
#